data_d0e5a5ec07e3829dafbf47e93becee02
#
_entry.id   d0e5a5ec07e3829dafbf47e93becee02
#
_cell.length_a   1.000
_cell.length_b   1.000
_cell.length_c   1.000
_cell.angle_alpha   90.00
_cell.angle_beta   90.00
_cell.angle_gamma   90.00
#
_symmetry.space_group_name_H-M   'P 1'
#
loop_
_entity.id
_entity.type
_entity.pdbx_description
1 polymer ?
#
loop_
_entity_poly.entity_id
_entity_poly.type
_entity_poly.pdbx_seq_one_letter_code
_entity_poly.pdbx_strand_id
1 'polypeptide(L)'
;MPKPRLEIEAMDWKDEFLPWFKDAWQPGQHVAIIAPTGAGKSVFAKGILSQRRYVLALDAKGGDSTLESYGFPRLKKWPGHKEMAKTITLNDEENKPSRYVIGNVARTKVERSKLIATMKQTLDEAYEMGGFTVYADELAILTDPRQFNLRSEVDEMLIAARDRGISFVGSFQAPTWVTPQAGKQSTWVAVSYTRDTDVVNRLAEILGRPKAEIRGAIKGLERYSWIVVGRDPREPLRVTIPDFDEEPKKDENEQ
;
A
#
# COMPACT_ATOMS: atom_id res chain seq x y z
N MET A 1 30.44 8.55 -21.94
CA MET A 1 29.65 9.43 -21.05
C MET A 1 29.84 8.93 -19.61
N PRO A 2 30.13 9.77 -18.63
CA PRO A 2 30.17 9.34 -17.24
C PRO A 2 28.78 8.81 -16.86
N LYS A 3 28.73 7.64 -16.17
CA LYS A 3 27.45 7.12 -15.64
C LYS A 3 26.87 8.16 -14.70
N PRO A 4 25.58 8.48 -14.81
CA PRO A 4 24.95 9.39 -13.86
C PRO A 4 25.19 8.85 -12.45
N ARG A 5 25.71 9.68 -11.59
CA ARG A 5 25.93 9.34 -10.17
C ARG A 5 24.56 9.17 -9.54
N LEU A 6 24.37 8.08 -8.79
CA LEU A 6 23.15 7.87 -8.02
C LEU A 6 22.94 9.09 -7.11
N GLU A 7 21.88 9.80 -7.32
CA GLU A 7 21.46 10.89 -6.45
C GLU A 7 20.52 10.33 -5.38
N ILE A 8 20.87 10.53 -4.12
CA ILE A 8 20.06 10.14 -2.96
C ILE A 8 19.65 11.42 -2.26
N GLU A 9 18.36 11.65 -2.13
CA GLU A 9 17.75 12.79 -1.49
C GLU A 9 17.12 12.32 -0.15
N ALA A 10 17.64 12.79 0.96
CA ALA A 10 17.04 12.55 2.28
C ALA A 10 15.92 13.57 2.51
N MET A 11 14.75 13.10 2.93
CA MET A 11 13.56 13.91 3.15
C MET A 11 12.99 13.64 4.54
N ASP A 12 12.66 14.72 5.26
CA ASP A 12 11.85 14.60 6.47
C ASP A 12 10.48 14.00 6.14
N TRP A 13 10.00 13.11 7.01
CA TRP A 13 8.76 12.38 6.75
C TRP A 13 7.52 13.26 6.64
N LYS A 14 7.32 14.16 7.61
CA LYS A 14 6.12 15.01 7.70
C LYS A 14 6.24 16.27 6.86
N ASP A 15 7.38 16.92 6.95
CA ASP A 15 7.54 18.28 6.42
C ASP A 15 7.93 18.28 4.93
N GLU A 16 8.57 17.21 4.44
CA GLU A 16 9.04 17.14 3.05
C GLU A 16 8.45 15.98 2.28
N PHE A 17 8.58 14.71 2.77
CA PHE A 17 8.21 13.54 2.02
C PHE A 17 6.71 13.41 1.79
N LEU A 18 5.88 13.49 2.83
CA LEU A 18 4.43 13.33 2.67
C LEU A 18 3.81 14.43 1.79
N PRO A 19 4.13 15.73 1.93
CA PRO A 19 3.66 16.77 1.03
C PRO A 19 4.10 16.52 -0.43
N TRP A 20 5.39 16.22 -0.64
CA TRP A 20 5.90 15.90 -1.96
C TRP A 20 5.19 14.68 -2.57
N PHE A 21 5.08 13.58 -1.81
CA PHE A 21 4.49 12.33 -2.32
C PHE A 21 3.00 12.46 -2.62
N LYS A 22 2.27 13.30 -1.86
CA LYS A 22 0.88 13.65 -2.14
C LYS A 22 0.70 14.23 -3.55
N ASP A 23 1.61 15.11 -3.95
CA ASP A 23 1.56 15.77 -5.24
C ASP A 23 2.14 14.89 -6.36
N ALA A 24 3.18 14.11 -6.07
CA ALA A 24 3.83 13.22 -7.03
C ALA A 24 2.99 11.97 -7.36
N TRP A 25 2.30 11.41 -6.36
CA TRP A 25 1.50 10.21 -6.53
C TRP A 25 0.09 10.52 -7.03
N GLN A 26 -0.10 10.45 -8.33
CA GLN A 26 -1.37 10.77 -8.98
C GLN A 26 -2.40 9.63 -8.89
N PRO A 27 -3.74 9.91 -9.00
CA PRO A 27 -4.76 8.89 -9.13
C PRO A 27 -4.44 7.94 -10.31
N GLY A 28 -4.74 6.64 -10.12
CA GLY A 28 -4.42 5.61 -11.12
C GLY A 28 -2.98 5.11 -11.08
N GLN A 29 -2.08 5.73 -10.32
CA GLN A 29 -0.72 5.22 -10.13
C GLN A 29 -0.66 4.22 -8.96
N HIS A 30 0.04 3.10 -9.16
CA HIS A 30 0.17 2.03 -8.17
C HIS A 30 1.48 2.15 -7.38
N VAL A 31 1.46 1.64 -6.15
CA VAL A 31 2.61 1.64 -5.23
C VAL A 31 2.91 0.21 -4.77
N ALA A 32 4.15 -0.21 -4.88
CA ALA A 32 4.64 -1.44 -4.26
C ALA A 32 5.43 -1.12 -2.99
N ILE A 33 5.06 -1.69 -1.86
CA ILE A 33 5.75 -1.56 -0.57
C ILE A 33 6.43 -2.88 -0.23
N ILE A 34 7.75 -2.89 -0.23
CA ILE A 34 8.55 -4.12 -0.14
C ILE A 34 9.47 -4.04 1.07
N ALA A 35 9.23 -4.88 2.06
CA ALA A 35 10.09 -4.96 3.23
C ALA A 35 9.85 -6.23 4.06
N PRO A 36 10.84 -6.70 4.82
CA PRO A 36 10.66 -7.81 5.74
C PRO A 36 9.64 -7.50 6.85
N THR A 37 9.24 -8.52 7.57
CA THR A 37 8.39 -8.35 8.76
C THR A 37 9.09 -7.48 9.81
N GLY A 38 8.35 -6.58 10.45
CA GLY A 38 8.89 -5.69 11.48
C GLY A 38 9.66 -4.47 10.95
N ALA A 39 9.71 -4.25 9.62
CA ALA A 39 10.37 -3.08 9.03
C ALA A 39 9.48 -1.82 8.98
N GLY A 40 8.26 -1.85 9.54
CA GLY A 40 7.37 -0.71 9.57
C GLY A 40 6.48 -0.53 8.34
N LYS A 41 6.19 -1.62 7.57
CA LYS A 41 5.31 -1.54 6.37
C LYS A 41 3.98 -0.88 6.64
N SER A 42 3.27 -1.30 7.69
CA SER A 42 1.94 -0.75 8.02
C SER A 42 2.02 0.73 8.39
N VAL A 43 3.10 1.17 9.08
CA VAL A 43 3.31 2.59 9.42
C VAL A 43 3.57 3.42 8.16
N PHE A 44 4.46 2.95 7.28
CA PHE A 44 4.72 3.61 6.00
C PHE A 44 3.44 3.70 5.14
N ALA A 45 2.75 2.56 4.95
CA ALA A 45 1.52 2.49 4.16
C ALA A 45 0.46 3.48 4.68
N LYS A 46 0.25 3.50 5.98
CA LYS A 46 -0.69 4.36 6.66
C LYS A 46 -0.42 5.84 6.43
N GLY A 47 0.84 6.28 6.54
CA GLY A 47 1.22 7.66 6.28
C GLY A 47 0.86 8.08 4.85
N ILE A 48 1.21 7.29 3.83
CA ILE A 48 0.86 7.63 2.45
C ILE A 48 -0.65 7.50 2.17
N LEU A 49 -1.35 6.53 2.77
CA LEU A 49 -2.80 6.35 2.60
C LEU A 49 -3.59 7.51 3.24
N SER A 50 -3.06 8.11 4.31
CA SER A 50 -3.65 9.30 4.95
C SER A 50 -3.65 10.54 4.05
N GLN A 51 -2.90 10.52 2.95
CA GLN A 51 -2.93 11.57 1.93
C GLN A 51 -4.08 11.39 0.92
N ARG A 52 -4.76 10.25 0.94
CA ARG A 52 -5.87 9.93 0.02
C ARG A 52 -7.23 10.13 0.68
N ARG A 53 -8.17 10.66 -0.08
CA ARG A 53 -9.55 10.92 0.40
C ARG A 53 -10.37 9.64 0.46
N TYR A 54 -10.25 8.75 -0.53
CA TYR A 54 -11.02 7.51 -0.65
C TYR A 54 -10.08 6.31 -0.57
N VAL A 55 -10.19 5.51 0.50
CA VAL A 55 -9.31 4.36 0.73
C VAL A 55 -10.11 3.13 1.14
N LEU A 56 -9.80 2.00 0.53
CA LEU A 56 -10.30 0.68 0.90
C LEU A 56 -9.09 -0.21 1.24
N ALA A 57 -8.88 -0.49 2.51
CA ALA A 57 -7.78 -1.33 2.98
C ALA A 57 -8.27 -2.76 3.21
N LEU A 58 -7.68 -3.73 2.51
CA LEU A 58 -7.99 -5.16 2.63
C LEU A 58 -7.07 -5.78 3.68
N ASP A 59 -7.61 -6.05 4.88
CA ASP A 59 -6.89 -6.73 5.96
C ASP A 59 -7.18 -8.24 5.93
N ALA A 60 -6.32 -8.99 5.23
CA ALA A 60 -6.45 -10.43 5.09
C ALA A 60 -6.23 -11.20 6.39
N LYS A 61 -5.50 -10.63 7.35
CA LYS A 61 -5.23 -11.24 8.66
C LYS A 61 -6.31 -10.92 9.68
N GLY A 62 -7.04 -9.82 9.46
CA GLY A 62 -8.19 -9.41 10.26
C GLY A 62 -7.87 -8.93 11.67
N GLY A 63 -6.61 -8.66 11.99
CA GLY A 63 -6.18 -8.30 13.33
C GLY A 63 -5.30 -7.05 13.42
N ASP A 64 -5.00 -6.41 12.30
CA ASP A 64 -4.19 -5.19 12.31
C ASP A 64 -5.07 -3.98 12.66
N SER A 65 -4.93 -3.50 13.91
CA SER A 65 -5.59 -2.27 14.37
C SER A 65 -4.87 -0.99 13.94
N THR A 66 -3.75 -1.10 13.24
CA THR A 66 -2.91 0.05 12.88
C THR A 66 -3.69 1.09 12.07
N LEU A 67 -4.47 0.66 11.06
CA LEU A 67 -5.29 1.59 10.27
C LEU A 67 -6.48 2.14 11.06
N GLU A 68 -7.10 1.34 11.93
CA GLU A 68 -8.22 1.78 12.77
C GLU A 68 -7.78 2.89 13.72
N SER A 69 -6.58 2.80 14.29
CA SER A 69 -6.00 3.85 15.15
C SER A 69 -5.78 5.18 14.45
N TYR A 70 -5.88 5.23 13.11
CA TYR A 70 -5.75 6.42 12.27
C TYR A 70 -7.09 6.85 11.63
N GLY A 71 -8.18 6.44 12.24
CA GLY A 71 -9.51 6.85 11.82
C GLY A 71 -10.02 6.16 10.55
N PHE A 72 -9.54 4.94 10.27
CA PHE A 72 -10.09 4.08 9.22
C PHE A 72 -11.05 3.07 9.85
N PRO A 73 -12.37 3.33 9.90
CA PRO A 73 -13.31 2.41 10.52
C PRO A 73 -13.36 1.07 9.81
N ARG A 74 -13.48 0.00 10.59
CA ARG A 74 -13.57 -1.35 10.08
C ARG A 74 -14.99 -1.71 9.68
N LEU A 75 -15.17 -2.17 8.44
CA LEU A 75 -16.43 -2.70 7.94
C LEU A 75 -16.41 -4.24 8.00
N LYS A 76 -17.39 -4.80 8.70
CA LYS A 76 -17.56 -6.27 8.79
C LYS A 76 -18.10 -6.90 7.51
N LYS A 77 -18.81 -6.11 6.70
CA LYS A 77 -19.32 -6.49 5.37
C LYS A 77 -19.27 -5.27 4.46
N TRP A 78 -19.18 -5.50 3.18
CA TRP A 78 -19.37 -4.45 2.21
C TRP A 78 -20.84 -4.01 2.14
N PRO A 79 -21.15 -2.71 2.22
CA PRO A 79 -22.53 -2.23 2.27
C PRO A 79 -23.26 -2.30 0.92
N GLY A 80 -22.51 -2.50 -0.19
CA GLY A 80 -22.99 -2.44 -1.55
C GLY A 80 -22.85 -1.05 -2.19
N HIS A 81 -22.83 -1.03 -3.53
CA HIS A 81 -22.52 0.15 -4.33
C HIS A 81 -23.36 1.39 -3.96
N LYS A 82 -24.69 1.24 -3.92
CA LYS A 82 -25.61 2.38 -3.66
C LYS A 82 -25.44 2.99 -2.27
N GLU A 83 -25.28 2.13 -1.27
CA GLU A 83 -25.11 2.58 0.12
C GLU A 83 -23.74 3.23 0.32
N MET A 84 -22.67 2.65 -0.28
CA MET A 84 -21.35 3.23 -0.25
C MET A 84 -21.33 4.59 -0.96
N ALA A 85 -21.90 4.71 -2.14
CA ALA A 85 -21.97 5.97 -2.89
C ALA A 85 -22.68 7.06 -2.06
N LYS A 86 -23.81 6.72 -1.40
CA LYS A 86 -24.50 7.64 -0.49
C LYS A 86 -23.62 8.06 0.68
N THR A 87 -22.92 7.12 1.31
CA THR A 87 -22.03 7.40 2.43
C THR A 87 -20.88 8.33 2.01
N ILE A 88 -20.29 8.10 0.84
CA ILE A 88 -19.23 8.96 0.28
C ILE A 88 -19.76 10.38 0.05
N THR A 89 -20.95 10.52 -0.56
CA THR A 89 -21.57 11.84 -0.79
C THR A 89 -21.76 12.60 0.53
N LEU A 90 -22.28 11.96 1.57
CA LEU A 90 -22.45 12.59 2.88
C LEU A 90 -21.12 13.01 3.51
N ASN A 91 -20.09 12.14 3.42
CA ASN A 91 -18.75 12.47 3.90
C ASN A 91 -18.14 13.64 3.12
N ASP A 92 -18.38 13.73 1.82
CA ASP A 92 -17.88 14.82 0.98
C ASP A 92 -18.54 16.15 1.32
N GLU A 93 -19.85 16.16 1.57
CA GLU A 93 -20.60 17.33 2.04
C GLU A 93 -20.06 17.83 3.40
N GLU A 94 -19.66 16.92 4.29
CA GLU A 94 -19.06 17.24 5.58
C GLU A 94 -17.53 17.47 5.51
N ASN A 95 -16.93 17.44 4.32
CA ASN A 95 -15.49 17.49 4.08
C ASN A 95 -14.68 16.42 4.83
N LYS A 96 -15.26 15.24 5.04
CA LYS A 96 -14.62 14.09 5.68
C LYS A 96 -14.06 13.11 4.65
N PRO A 97 -12.92 12.46 4.91
CA PRO A 97 -12.43 11.39 4.04
C PRO A 97 -13.27 10.12 4.21
N SER A 98 -13.42 9.36 3.11
CA SER A 98 -14.06 8.05 3.11
C SER A 98 -12.99 6.95 3.06
N ARG A 99 -12.53 6.50 4.22
CA ARG A 99 -11.45 5.52 4.38
C ARG A 99 -11.95 4.37 5.24
N TYR A 100 -11.79 3.13 4.76
CA TYR A 100 -12.35 1.96 5.44
C TYR A 100 -11.35 0.80 5.43
N VAL A 101 -11.38 0.00 6.50
CA VAL A 101 -10.72 -1.30 6.56
C VAL A 101 -11.77 -2.39 6.31
N ILE A 102 -11.50 -3.25 5.35
CA ILE A 102 -12.33 -4.41 5.01
C ILE A 102 -11.61 -5.66 5.52
N GLY A 103 -12.21 -6.33 6.47
CA GLY A 103 -11.66 -7.54 7.02
C GLY A 103 -11.99 -7.72 8.48
N ASN A 104 -11.90 -8.97 8.95
CA ASN A 104 -12.06 -9.36 10.34
C ASN A 104 -11.32 -10.67 10.59
N VAL A 105 -11.09 -11.01 11.85
CA VAL A 105 -10.49 -12.28 12.23
C VAL A 105 -11.43 -13.42 11.85
N ALA A 106 -11.04 -14.23 10.87
CA ALA A 106 -11.78 -15.42 10.46
C ALA A 106 -11.19 -16.66 11.15
N ARG A 107 -11.91 -17.19 12.13
CA ARG A 107 -11.48 -18.36 12.94
C ARG A 107 -11.91 -19.70 12.35
N THR A 108 -12.94 -19.68 11.52
CA THR A 108 -13.51 -20.89 10.88
C THR A 108 -13.39 -20.82 9.36
N LYS A 109 -13.49 -21.96 8.69
CA LYS A 109 -13.53 -22.03 7.21
C LYS A 109 -14.71 -21.23 6.65
N VAL A 110 -15.86 -21.27 7.32
CA VAL A 110 -17.07 -20.54 6.90
C VAL A 110 -16.86 -19.04 6.98
N GLU A 111 -16.30 -18.53 8.08
CA GLU A 111 -15.97 -17.12 8.24
C GLU A 111 -14.95 -16.67 7.20
N ARG A 112 -13.95 -17.51 6.92
CA ARG A 112 -12.95 -17.22 5.90
C ARG A 112 -13.58 -17.14 4.50
N SER A 113 -14.48 -18.05 4.15
CA SER A 113 -15.20 -17.99 2.86
C SER A 113 -16.05 -16.73 2.74
N LYS A 114 -16.72 -16.30 3.82
CA LYS A 114 -17.46 -15.04 3.86
C LYS A 114 -16.54 -13.82 3.70
N LEU A 115 -15.39 -13.82 4.35
CA LEU A 115 -14.40 -12.75 4.24
C LEU A 115 -13.87 -12.63 2.81
N ILE A 116 -13.54 -13.75 2.17
CA ILE A 116 -13.10 -13.79 0.76
C ILE A 116 -14.20 -13.21 -0.15
N ALA A 117 -15.45 -13.63 0.03
CA ALA A 117 -16.56 -13.12 -0.76
C ALA A 117 -16.76 -11.60 -0.55
N THR A 118 -16.63 -11.11 0.69
CA THR A 118 -16.69 -9.68 0.99
C THR A 118 -15.57 -8.90 0.30
N MET A 119 -14.33 -9.40 0.36
CA MET A 119 -13.19 -8.74 -0.29
C MET A 119 -13.33 -8.72 -1.80
N LYS A 120 -13.78 -9.84 -2.40
CA LYS A 120 -14.06 -9.91 -3.82
C LYS A 120 -15.11 -8.88 -4.23
N GLN A 121 -16.26 -8.87 -3.58
CA GLN A 121 -17.31 -7.87 -3.82
C GLN A 121 -16.79 -6.43 -3.67
N THR A 122 -15.96 -6.17 -2.64
CA THR A 122 -15.36 -4.86 -2.44
C THR A 122 -14.49 -4.44 -3.63
N LEU A 123 -13.66 -5.36 -4.17
CA LEU A 123 -12.81 -5.09 -5.32
C LEU A 123 -13.65 -4.84 -6.58
N ASP A 124 -14.63 -5.71 -6.86
CA ASP A 124 -15.51 -5.60 -8.03
C ASP A 124 -16.25 -4.24 -8.02
N GLU A 125 -16.88 -3.89 -6.89
CA GLU A 125 -17.65 -2.64 -6.78
C GLU A 125 -16.75 -1.41 -6.71
N ALA A 126 -15.57 -1.48 -6.08
CA ALA A 126 -14.59 -0.40 -6.13
C ALA A 126 -14.10 -0.14 -7.56
N TYR A 127 -13.94 -1.19 -8.35
CA TYR A 127 -13.61 -1.07 -9.78
C TYR A 127 -14.71 -0.34 -10.55
N GLU A 128 -15.98 -0.69 -10.32
CA GLU A 128 -17.13 -0.03 -10.96
C GLU A 128 -17.25 1.44 -10.57
N MET A 129 -17.06 1.77 -9.29
CA MET A 129 -17.17 3.13 -8.77
C MET A 129 -16.02 4.05 -9.22
N GLY A 130 -14.80 3.54 -9.30
CA GLY A 130 -13.61 4.33 -9.62
C GLY A 130 -13.12 5.22 -8.47
N GLY A 131 -11.96 5.86 -8.67
CA GLY A 131 -11.44 6.91 -7.79
C GLY A 131 -10.87 6.47 -6.44
N PHE A 132 -10.93 5.19 -6.10
CA PHE A 132 -10.40 4.67 -4.83
C PHE A 132 -8.89 4.44 -4.84
N THR A 133 -8.30 4.50 -3.66
CA THR A 133 -7.02 3.86 -3.37
C THR A 133 -7.30 2.55 -2.64
N VAL A 134 -6.98 1.43 -3.28
CA VAL A 134 -7.10 0.09 -2.69
C VAL A 134 -5.77 -0.32 -2.08
N TYR A 135 -5.75 -0.68 -0.81
CA TYR A 135 -4.57 -1.15 -0.11
C TYR A 135 -4.69 -2.63 0.27
N ALA A 136 -3.68 -3.40 -0.06
CA ALA A 136 -3.52 -4.81 0.32
C ALA A 136 -2.38 -4.94 1.33
N ASP A 137 -2.69 -5.16 2.62
CA ASP A 137 -1.67 -5.22 3.69
C ASP A 137 -0.70 -6.40 3.53
N GLU A 138 -1.18 -7.53 3.09
CA GLU A 138 -0.32 -8.69 2.77
C GLU A 138 -0.75 -9.30 1.44
N LEU A 139 -0.24 -8.73 0.36
CA LEU A 139 -0.63 -9.09 -1.00
C LEU A 139 -0.40 -10.59 -1.31
N ALA A 140 0.66 -11.18 -0.74
CA ALA A 140 0.96 -12.59 -0.91
C ALA A 140 -0.18 -13.50 -0.39
N ILE A 141 -0.79 -13.14 0.75
CA ILE A 141 -1.93 -13.88 1.32
C ILE A 141 -3.17 -13.76 0.42
N LEU A 142 -3.45 -12.56 -0.06
CA LEU A 142 -4.62 -12.31 -0.93
C LEU A 142 -4.53 -13.06 -2.25
N THR A 143 -3.32 -13.16 -2.84
CA THR A 143 -3.12 -13.78 -4.15
C THR A 143 -2.78 -15.27 -4.10
N ASP A 144 -2.48 -15.85 -2.92
CA ASP A 144 -2.20 -17.29 -2.76
C ASP A 144 -3.48 -18.12 -3.01
N PRO A 145 -3.47 -19.05 -4.00
CA PRO A 145 -4.64 -19.88 -4.33
C PRO A 145 -5.09 -20.79 -3.19
N ARG A 146 -4.22 -21.08 -2.22
CA ARG A 146 -4.55 -21.91 -1.04
C ARG A 146 -5.16 -21.08 0.09
N GLN A 147 -5.12 -19.75 -0.03
CA GLN A 147 -5.58 -18.84 0.99
C GLN A 147 -6.82 -18.06 0.55
N PHE A 148 -6.66 -16.89 -0.06
CA PHE A 148 -7.77 -16.05 -0.50
C PHE A 148 -8.10 -16.22 -1.98
N ASN A 149 -7.13 -16.58 -2.81
CA ASN A 149 -7.28 -16.82 -4.24
C ASN A 149 -7.90 -15.64 -5.02
N LEU A 150 -7.55 -14.42 -4.63
CA LEU A 150 -8.02 -13.17 -5.27
C LEU A 150 -7.02 -12.64 -6.30
N ARG A 151 -6.23 -13.52 -6.90
CA ARG A 151 -5.19 -13.10 -7.85
C ARG A 151 -5.76 -12.44 -9.09
N SER A 152 -6.86 -12.94 -9.64
CA SER A 152 -7.46 -12.37 -10.85
C SER A 152 -8.01 -10.97 -10.58
N GLU A 153 -8.68 -10.76 -9.46
CA GLU A 153 -9.23 -9.47 -9.05
C GLU A 153 -8.12 -8.44 -8.79
N VAL A 154 -7.03 -8.87 -8.14
CA VAL A 154 -5.84 -8.03 -7.91
C VAL A 154 -5.15 -7.69 -9.24
N ASP A 155 -4.97 -8.66 -10.15
CA ASP A 155 -4.34 -8.43 -11.44
C ASP A 155 -5.20 -7.48 -12.31
N GLU A 156 -6.51 -7.58 -12.25
CA GLU A 156 -7.44 -6.66 -12.91
C GLU A 156 -7.28 -5.22 -12.37
N MET A 157 -7.24 -5.05 -11.04
CA MET A 157 -6.96 -3.75 -10.42
C MET A 157 -5.63 -3.15 -10.85
N LEU A 158 -4.59 -3.97 -10.98
CA LEU A 158 -3.25 -3.51 -11.37
C LEU A 158 -3.14 -3.17 -12.87
N ILE A 159 -3.91 -3.84 -13.74
CA ILE A 159 -3.79 -3.70 -15.20
C ILE A 159 -4.81 -2.72 -15.75
N ALA A 160 -6.07 -2.80 -15.31
CA ALA A 160 -7.20 -2.12 -15.95
C ALA A 160 -7.77 -0.94 -15.14
N ALA A 161 -7.48 -0.84 -13.84
CA ALA A 161 -8.13 0.17 -13.00
C ALA A 161 -7.54 1.59 -13.11
N ARG A 162 -6.40 1.76 -13.80
CA ARG A 162 -5.72 3.05 -13.96
C ARG A 162 -6.62 4.10 -14.60
N ASP A 163 -7.31 3.75 -15.67
CA ASP A 163 -8.18 4.66 -16.42
C ASP A 163 -9.43 5.07 -15.64
N ARG A 164 -9.74 4.35 -14.57
CA ARG A 164 -10.78 4.68 -13.59
C ARG A 164 -10.30 5.51 -12.42
N GLY A 165 -9.03 5.96 -12.44
CA GLY A 165 -8.42 6.72 -11.35
C GLY A 165 -8.17 5.88 -10.09
N ILE A 166 -8.20 4.55 -10.17
CA ILE A 166 -7.97 3.67 -9.03
C ILE A 166 -6.47 3.45 -8.85
N SER A 167 -5.97 3.78 -7.68
CA SER A 167 -4.61 3.46 -7.26
C SER A 167 -4.62 2.14 -6.46
N PHE A 168 -3.64 1.27 -6.71
CA PHE A 168 -3.45 0.06 -5.92
C PHE A 168 -2.14 0.14 -5.14
N VAL A 169 -2.20 -0.10 -3.83
CA VAL A 169 -1.03 -0.13 -2.94
C VAL A 169 -0.88 -1.56 -2.42
N GLY A 170 0.15 -2.26 -2.88
CA GLY A 170 0.42 -3.64 -2.45
C GLY A 170 1.60 -3.70 -1.49
N SER A 171 1.38 -4.25 -0.28
CA SER A 171 2.43 -4.51 0.69
C SER A 171 2.81 -5.99 0.67
N PHE A 172 4.11 -6.30 0.60
CA PHE A 172 4.62 -7.67 0.59
C PHE A 172 6.08 -7.76 1.05
N GLN A 173 6.51 -8.97 1.41
CA GLN A 173 7.86 -9.19 1.93
C GLN A 173 8.88 -9.45 0.81
N ALA A 174 8.50 -10.23 -0.19
CA ALA A 174 9.35 -10.58 -1.30
C ALA A 174 8.59 -10.51 -2.64
N PRO A 175 9.15 -9.87 -3.69
CA PRO A 175 8.51 -9.77 -5.00
C PRO A 175 8.21 -11.12 -5.66
N THR A 176 8.94 -12.17 -5.28
CA THR A 176 8.76 -13.54 -5.80
C THR A 176 7.50 -14.24 -5.28
N TRP A 177 6.89 -13.72 -4.21
CA TRP A 177 5.71 -14.30 -3.56
C TRP A 177 4.40 -13.73 -4.06
N VAL A 178 4.46 -12.72 -4.90
CA VAL A 178 3.28 -12.03 -5.42
C VAL A 178 3.21 -12.10 -6.94
N THR A 179 2.07 -11.70 -7.48
CA THR A 179 1.92 -11.59 -8.93
C THR A 179 3.00 -10.69 -9.55
N PRO A 180 3.60 -11.06 -10.69
CA PRO A 180 4.56 -10.21 -11.39
C PRO A 180 3.99 -8.82 -11.72
N GLN A 181 2.67 -8.70 -11.85
CA GLN A 181 2.00 -7.43 -12.14
C GLN A 181 2.18 -6.41 -11.01
N ALA A 182 2.22 -6.85 -9.74
CA ALA A 182 2.42 -5.96 -8.61
C ALA A 182 3.68 -5.09 -8.74
N GLY A 183 4.79 -5.68 -9.19
CA GLY A 183 6.00 -4.91 -9.48
C GLY A 183 5.96 -4.19 -10.84
N LYS A 184 5.49 -4.86 -11.90
CA LYS A 184 5.51 -4.30 -13.26
C LYS A 184 4.56 -3.13 -13.46
N GLN A 185 3.43 -3.08 -12.77
CA GLN A 185 2.44 -2.02 -12.90
C GLN A 185 2.60 -0.89 -11.88
N SER A 186 3.41 -1.09 -10.82
CA SER A 186 3.65 -0.04 -9.83
C SER A 186 4.44 1.12 -10.44
N THR A 187 3.94 2.32 -10.33
CA THR A 187 4.64 3.56 -10.70
C THR A 187 5.66 3.92 -9.64
N TRP A 188 5.33 3.64 -8.38
CA TRP A 188 6.17 3.91 -7.22
C TRP A 188 6.56 2.63 -6.51
N VAL A 189 7.81 2.54 -6.09
CA VAL A 189 8.32 1.43 -5.28
C VAL A 189 8.94 1.99 -4.02
N ALA A 190 8.42 1.55 -2.88
CA ALA A 190 8.98 1.83 -1.57
C ALA A 190 9.66 0.55 -1.05
N VAL A 191 10.92 0.63 -0.68
CA VAL A 191 11.68 -0.50 -0.17
C VAL A 191 12.44 -0.12 1.09
N SER A 192 12.38 -0.95 2.12
CA SER A 192 13.21 -0.83 3.30
C SER A 192 14.40 -1.78 3.24
N TYR A 193 15.23 -1.77 4.28
CA TYR A 193 16.40 -2.63 4.36
C TYR A 193 16.06 -4.11 4.14
N THR A 194 16.80 -4.76 3.25
CA THR A 194 16.73 -6.21 3.05
C THR A 194 18.11 -6.80 2.77
N ARG A 195 18.35 -8.02 3.24
CA ARG A 195 19.54 -8.82 2.91
C ARG A 195 19.30 -9.79 1.75
N ASP A 196 18.05 -9.94 1.34
CA ASP A 196 17.67 -10.89 0.30
C ASP A 196 18.16 -10.40 -1.07
N THR A 197 19.06 -11.20 -1.65
CA THR A 197 19.67 -10.89 -2.96
C THR A 197 18.65 -10.96 -4.09
N ASP A 198 17.63 -11.82 -3.98
CA ASP A 198 16.61 -11.97 -5.01
C ASP A 198 15.67 -10.75 -5.02
N VAL A 199 15.35 -10.23 -3.83
CA VAL A 199 14.62 -8.94 -3.71
C VAL A 199 15.41 -7.82 -4.39
N VAL A 200 16.71 -7.69 -4.09
CA VAL A 200 17.58 -6.65 -4.70
C VAL A 200 17.65 -6.80 -6.22
N ASN A 201 17.83 -8.03 -6.72
CA ASN A 201 17.89 -8.30 -8.15
C ASN A 201 16.57 -7.92 -8.83
N ARG A 202 15.46 -8.32 -8.24
CA ARG A 202 14.13 -8.04 -8.79
C ARG A 202 13.79 -6.55 -8.77
N LEU A 203 14.19 -5.83 -7.73
CA LEU A 203 14.06 -4.37 -7.67
C LEU A 203 14.86 -3.69 -8.78
N ALA A 204 16.10 -4.10 -8.99
CA ALA A 204 16.93 -3.57 -10.06
C ALA A 204 16.28 -3.74 -11.45
N GLU A 205 15.62 -4.90 -11.68
CA GLU A 205 14.87 -5.17 -12.92
C GLU A 205 13.63 -4.26 -13.04
N ILE A 206 12.83 -4.14 -11.96
CA ILE A 206 11.62 -3.32 -11.93
C ILE A 206 11.94 -1.85 -12.19
N LEU A 207 13.02 -1.35 -11.57
CA LEU A 207 13.43 0.05 -11.64
C LEU A 207 14.31 0.38 -12.84
N GLY A 208 14.74 -0.64 -13.62
CA GLY A 208 15.66 -0.42 -14.75
C GLY A 208 17.03 0.12 -14.35
N ARG A 209 17.48 -0.13 -13.11
CA ARG A 209 18.73 0.37 -12.54
C ARG A 209 19.77 -0.73 -12.34
N PRO A 210 21.08 -0.41 -12.34
CA PRO A 210 22.13 -1.39 -12.07
C PRO A 210 21.98 -2.04 -10.69
N LYS A 211 22.14 -3.37 -10.62
CA LYS A 211 22.04 -4.15 -9.37
C LYS A 211 22.98 -3.66 -8.27
N ALA A 212 24.20 -3.24 -8.63
CA ALA A 212 25.18 -2.73 -7.67
C ALA A 212 24.73 -1.42 -7.02
N GLU A 213 24.05 -0.56 -7.78
CA GLU A 213 23.47 0.70 -7.34
C GLU A 213 22.37 0.48 -6.29
N ILE A 214 21.38 -0.34 -6.63
CA ILE A 214 20.27 -0.69 -5.73
C ILE A 214 20.79 -1.39 -4.47
N ARG A 215 21.75 -2.31 -4.61
CA ARG A 215 22.37 -2.98 -3.47
C ARG A 215 23.09 -2.01 -2.55
N GLY A 216 23.82 -1.05 -3.12
CA GLY A 216 24.53 -0.02 -2.36
C GLY A 216 23.56 0.86 -1.57
N ALA A 217 22.50 1.33 -2.21
CA ALA A 217 21.47 2.16 -1.59
C ALA A 217 20.76 1.42 -0.43
N ILE A 218 20.30 0.16 -0.66
CA ILE A 218 19.61 -0.62 0.37
C ILE A 218 20.52 -0.95 1.57
N LYS A 219 21.80 -1.26 1.33
CA LYS A 219 22.76 -1.53 2.42
C LYS A 219 23.05 -0.33 3.29
N GLY A 220 22.93 0.87 2.76
CA GLY A 220 23.12 2.12 3.48
C GLY A 220 21.92 2.56 4.33
N LEU A 221 20.79 1.84 4.23
CA LEU A 221 19.59 2.19 4.99
C LEU A 221 19.75 1.88 6.48
N GLU A 222 19.39 2.84 7.29
CA GLU A 222 19.19 2.65 8.73
C GLU A 222 17.90 1.87 9.02
N ARG A 223 17.74 1.47 10.26
CA ARG A 223 16.50 0.80 10.71
C ARG A 223 15.30 1.73 10.47
N TYR A 224 14.24 1.19 9.90
CA TYR A 224 13.00 1.89 9.54
C TYR A 224 13.12 2.93 8.42
N SER A 225 14.29 3.09 7.82
CA SER A 225 14.43 3.93 6.63
C SER A 225 13.84 3.26 5.40
N TRP A 226 13.32 4.09 4.52
CA TRP A 226 12.68 3.69 3.26
C TRP A 226 13.30 4.43 2.09
N ILE A 227 13.60 3.71 1.03
CA ILE A 227 13.86 4.28 -0.28
C ILE A 227 12.55 4.29 -1.05
N VAL A 228 12.17 5.44 -1.57
CA VAL A 228 11.03 5.61 -2.47
C VAL A 228 11.53 6.08 -3.82
N VAL A 229 11.11 5.39 -4.88
CA VAL A 229 11.56 5.67 -6.23
C VAL A 229 10.43 5.52 -7.23
N GLY A 230 10.35 6.45 -8.16
CA GLY A 230 9.51 6.38 -9.34
C GLY A 230 10.15 5.50 -10.43
N ARG A 231 9.40 5.24 -11.49
CA ARG A 231 9.90 4.44 -12.63
C ARG A 231 10.88 5.16 -13.54
N ASP A 232 10.92 6.49 -13.51
CA ASP A 232 11.91 7.21 -14.31
C ASP A 232 13.30 6.99 -13.67
N PRO A 233 14.22 6.30 -14.37
CA PRO A 233 15.55 6.03 -13.83
C PRO A 233 16.41 7.28 -13.62
N ARG A 234 15.96 8.45 -14.11
CA ARG A 234 16.62 9.74 -13.92
C ARG A 234 16.23 10.41 -12.62
N GLU A 235 15.11 10.00 -12.01
CA GLU A 235 14.70 10.57 -10.72
C GLU A 235 15.64 10.12 -9.59
N PRO A 236 15.88 10.98 -8.58
CA PRO A 236 16.66 10.62 -7.40
C PRO A 236 15.97 9.49 -6.61
N LEU A 237 16.75 8.75 -5.85
CA LEU A 237 16.22 7.87 -4.81
C LEU A 237 15.93 8.74 -3.58
N ARG A 238 14.68 8.76 -3.13
CA ARG A 238 14.30 9.50 -1.94
C ARG A 238 14.33 8.60 -0.73
N VAL A 239 14.99 9.05 0.33
CA VAL A 239 15.13 8.32 1.59
C VAL A 239 14.37 9.06 2.67
N THR A 240 13.51 8.34 3.39
CA THR A 240 12.74 8.91 4.49
C THR A 240 12.53 7.87 5.61
N ILE A 241 12.24 8.37 6.81
CA ILE A 241 11.96 7.55 7.99
C ILE A 241 10.57 7.95 8.51
N PRO A 242 9.55 7.06 8.40
CA PRO A 242 8.23 7.33 8.96
C PRO A 242 8.27 7.53 10.47
N ASP A 243 7.44 8.44 10.96
CA ASP A 243 7.25 8.63 12.40
C ASP A 243 6.52 7.43 13.01
N PHE A 244 7.16 6.82 13.99
CA PHE A 244 6.58 5.71 14.77
C PHE A 244 5.92 6.18 16.08
N ASP A 245 6.09 7.45 16.45
CA ASP A 245 5.74 7.99 17.78
C ASP A 245 4.29 8.47 17.92
N GLU A 246 3.47 8.39 16.88
CA GLU A 246 2.04 8.65 17.01
C GLU A 246 1.26 7.35 17.24
N GLU A 247 1.51 6.66 18.35
CA GLU A 247 0.41 5.91 18.96
C GLU A 247 -0.63 6.94 19.43
N PRO A 248 -1.91 6.82 19.02
CA PRO A 248 -2.95 7.69 19.54
C PRO A 248 -2.90 7.57 21.06
N LYS A 249 -2.79 8.71 21.75
CA LYS A 249 -2.97 8.75 23.20
C LYS A 249 -4.26 8.02 23.50
N LYS A 250 -4.19 6.90 24.22
CA LYS A 250 -5.37 6.26 24.79
C LYS A 250 -6.06 7.35 25.59
N ASP A 251 -7.29 7.68 25.22
CA ASP A 251 -8.10 8.60 26.01
C ASP A 251 -8.10 8.08 27.44
N GLU A 252 -7.48 8.85 28.36
CA GLU A 252 -7.43 8.57 29.80
C GLU A 252 -8.81 8.77 30.48
N ASN A 253 -9.91 8.65 29.76
CA ASN A 253 -11.27 8.90 30.22
C ASN A 253 -12.15 7.64 30.21
N GLU A 254 -11.61 6.46 30.58
CA GLU A 254 -12.41 5.34 31.07
C GLU A 254 -11.92 4.94 32.46
N GLN A 255 -12.33 5.71 33.45
CA GLN A 255 -12.46 5.29 34.84
C GLN A 255 -13.93 5.16 35.22
#